data_c518c05f1ae011d409bb1b4d88f5f72a
#
_entry.id   c518c05f1ae011d409bb1b4d88f5f72a
#
_cell.length_a   1.000
_cell.length_b   1.000
_cell.length_c   1.000
_cell.angle_alpha   90.00
_cell.angle_beta   90.00
_cell.angle_gamma   90.00
#
_symmetry.space_group_name_H-M   'P 1'
#
loop_
_entity.id
_entity.type
_entity.pdbx_description
1 polymer ?
#
loop_
_entity_poly.entity_id
_entity_poly.type
_entity_poly.pdbx_seq_one_letter_code
_entity_poly.pdbx_strand_id
1 'polypeptide(L)'
;MKKLISILGSTGTIGLNSTIIIDKNKNYFQPYIFIANKNFKKICSQIRKFKPIFFIINDQKTYQKISKKFKKSKTKILSDLDLIKSKKKCDITISALP
;
A
#
# COMPACT_ATOMS: atom_id res chain seq x y z
N MET A 1 -3.60 1.14 -20.59
CA MET A 1 -2.65 0.61 -19.59
C MET A 1 -2.60 1.53 -18.39
N LYS A 2 -2.75 0.97 -17.19
CA LYS A 2 -2.74 1.80 -15.98
C LYS A 2 -1.31 2.13 -15.56
N LYS A 3 -1.13 3.31 -14.97
CA LYS A 3 0.14 3.72 -14.39
C LYS A 3 0.29 3.10 -12.99
N LEU A 4 1.46 2.55 -12.71
CA LEU A 4 1.76 2.01 -11.38
C LEU A 4 2.07 3.17 -10.43
N ILE A 5 1.36 3.23 -9.32
CA ILE A 5 1.53 4.28 -8.32
C ILE A 5 1.81 3.68 -6.94
N SER A 6 2.84 4.21 -6.28
CA SER A 6 3.21 3.79 -4.93
C SER A 6 3.07 4.95 -3.97
N ILE A 7 2.63 4.66 -2.74
CA ILE A 7 2.50 5.66 -1.68
C ILE A 7 3.29 5.21 -0.48
N LEU A 8 4.34 5.95 -0.15
CA LEU A 8 5.15 5.72 1.04
C LEU A 8 4.55 6.54 2.18
N GLY A 9 3.97 5.88 3.18
CA GLY A 9 3.21 6.52 4.23
C GLY A 9 1.74 6.69 3.89
N SER A 10 1.09 5.61 3.43
CA SER A 10 -0.27 5.67 2.88
C SER A 10 -1.36 6.01 3.90
N THR A 11 -1.11 5.84 5.19
CA THR A 11 -2.10 6.12 6.23
C THR A 11 -1.95 7.50 6.87
N GLY A 12 -0.91 8.27 6.53
CA GLY A 12 -0.75 9.64 6.98
C GLY A 12 -1.64 10.60 6.20
N THR A 13 -1.63 11.89 6.56
CA THR A 13 -2.52 12.89 5.94
C THR A 13 -2.29 13.01 4.44
N ILE A 14 -1.06 13.16 4.01
CA ILE A 14 -0.74 13.29 2.58
C ILE A 14 -1.06 11.98 1.85
N GLY A 15 -0.75 10.84 2.48
CA GLY A 15 -1.05 9.53 1.91
C GLY A 15 -2.54 9.30 1.73
N LEU A 16 -3.36 9.68 2.72
CA LEU A 16 -4.82 9.56 2.63
C LEU A 16 -5.39 10.43 1.51
N ASN A 17 -4.92 11.67 1.41
CA ASN A 17 -5.34 12.57 0.33
C ASN A 17 -4.97 12.01 -1.04
N SER A 18 -3.80 11.38 -1.14
CA SER A 18 -3.37 10.73 -2.38
C SER A 18 -4.27 9.56 -2.75
N THR A 19 -4.72 8.77 -1.76
CA THR A 19 -5.64 7.65 -2.05
C THR A 19 -6.99 8.14 -2.56
N ILE A 20 -7.46 9.32 -2.13
CA ILE A 20 -8.69 9.91 -2.66
C ILE A 20 -8.54 10.20 -4.16
N ILE A 21 -7.40 10.74 -4.56
CA ILE A 21 -7.12 11.02 -5.97
C ILE A 21 -7.09 9.72 -6.78
N ILE A 22 -6.45 8.68 -6.25
CA ILE A 22 -6.42 7.36 -6.90
C ILE A 22 -7.83 6.81 -7.07
N ASP A 23 -8.66 6.93 -6.04
CA ASP A 23 -10.03 6.43 -6.07
C ASP A 23 -10.88 7.12 -7.15
N LYS A 24 -10.69 8.42 -7.32
CA LYS A 24 -11.40 9.19 -8.35
C LYS A 24 -10.88 8.88 -9.77
N ASN A 25 -9.70 8.29 -9.89
CA ASN A 25 -9.05 8.03 -11.17
C ASN A 25 -8.65 6.56 -11.32
N LYS A 26 -9.53 5.65 -10.92
CA LYS A 26 -9.26 4.20 -10.90
C LYS A 26 -8.85 3.64 -12.26
N ASN A 27 -9.35 4.23 -13.34
CA ASN A 27 -9.04 3.75 -14.67
C ASN A 27 -7.62 4.10 -15.12
N TYR A 28 -6.97 5.04 -14.45
CA TYR A 28 -5.63 5.49 -14.80
C TYR A 28 -4.55 4.89 -13.93
N PHE A 29 -4.87 4.50 -12.68
CA PHE A 29 -3.87 4.09 -11.71
C PHE A 29 -4.07 2.66 -11.22
N GLN A 30 -2.97 1.94 -11.13
CA GLN A 30 -2.92 0.66 -10.42
C GLN A 30 -2.05 0.84 -9.18
N PRO A 31 -2.63 0.75 -7.97
CA PRO A 31 -1.84 0.80 -6.75
C PRO A 31 -0.80 -0.31 -6.74
N TYR A 32 0.45 0.04 -6.54
CA TYR A 32 1.56 -0.91 -6.60
C TYR A 32 2.11 -1.23 -5.22
N ILE A 33 2.76 -0.27 -4.57
CA ILE A 33 3.33 -0.46 -3.24
C ILE A 33 2.77 0.61 -2.30
N PHE A 34 2.11 0.18 -1.22
CA PHE A 34 1.74 1.06 -0.12
C PHE A 34 2.61 0.69 1.08
N ILE A 35 3.13 1.69 1.78
CA ILE A 35 3.91 1.48 3.00
C ILE A 35 3.24 2.24 4.14
N ALA A 36 2.98 1.55 5.24
CA ALA A 36 2.38 2.13 6.44
C ALA A 36 3.02 1.52 7.69
N ASN A 37 2.62 1.98 8.86
CA ASN A 37 3.24 1.59 10.10
C ASN A 37 2.25 0.91 11.07
N LYS A 38 1.51 1.67 11.86
CA LYS A 38 0.69 1.11 12.95
C LYS A 38 -0.82 1.24 12.79
N ASN A 39 -1.31 1.98 11.84
CA ASN A 39 -2.73 2.26 11.73
C ASN A 39 -3.50 1.09 11.15
N PHE A 40 -3.82 0.12 12.01
CA PHE A 40 -4.46 -1.13 11.63
C PHE A 40 -5.75 -0.93 10.82
N LYS A 41 -6.65 -0.07 11.30
CA LYS A 41 -7.93 0.16 10.64
C LYS A 41 -7.77 0.72 9.23
N LYS A 42 -6.92 1.73 9.07
CA LYS A 42 -6.68 2.33 7.76
C LYS A 42 -5.97 1.38 6.81
N ILE A 43 -5.03 0.59 7.32
CA ILE A 43 -4.35 -0.43 6.50
C ILE A 43 -5.37 -1.44 5.97
N CYS A 44 -6.24 -1.97 6.84
CA CYS A 44 -7.28 -2.91 6.43
C CYS A 44 -8.18 -2.32 5.36
N SER A 45 -8.63 -1.08 5.55
CA SER A 45 -9.49 -0.38 4.60
C SER A 45 -8.79 -0.22 3.25
N GLN A 46 -7.52 0.15 3.24
CA GLN A 46 -6.76 0.37 2.02
C GLN A 46 -6.52 -0.94 1.26
N ILE A 47 -6.24 -2.04 1.96
CA ILE A 47 -6.09 -3.34 1.32
C ILE A 47 -7.39 -3.75 0.62
N ARG A 48 -8.51 -3.58 1.28
CA ARG A 48 -9.82 -3.94 0.72
C ARG A 48 -10.22 -3.07 -0.47
N LYS A 49 -9.99 -1.77 -0.35
CA LYS A 49 -10.46 -0.80 -1.33
C LYS A 49 -9.53 -0.67 -2.53
N PHE A 50 -8.24 -0.58 -2.30
CA PHE A 50 -7.27 -0.29 -3.38
C PHE A 50 -6.55 -1.53 -3.88
N LYS A 51 -6.50 -2.58 -3.10
CA LYS A 51 -5.86 -3.85 -3.46
C LYS A 51 -4.49 -3.64 -4.09
N PRO A 52 -3.56 -2.92 -3.39
CA PRO A 52 -2.23 -2.72 -3.94
C PRO A 52 -1.54 -4.08 -4.14
N ILE A 53 -0.60 -4.12 -5.07
CA ILE A 53 0.12 -5.37 -5.34
C ILE A 53 0.92 -5.78 -4.10
N PHE A 54 1.57 -4.80 -3.45
CA PHE A 54 2.31 -5.02 -2.22
C PHE A 54 1.86 -4.03 -1.15
N PHE A 55 1.78 -4.48 0.09
CA PHE A 55 1.59 -3.61 1.24
C PHE A 55 2.70 -3.90 2.25
N ILE A 56 3.54 -2.91 2.50
CA ILE A 56 4.69 -3.02 3.41
C ILE A 56 4.28 -2.44 4.77
N ILE A 57 4.42 -3.21 5.82
CA ILE A 57 4.06 -2.79 7.18
C ILE A 57 5.30 -2.89 8.07
N ASN A 58 5.82 -1.73 8.49
CA ASN A 58 7.07 -1.66 9.23
C ASN A 58 6.94 -2.06 10.71
N ASP A 59 5.76 -1.85 11.31
CA ASP A 59 5.53 -2.26 12.69
C ASP A 59 5.28 -3.76 12.77
N GLN A 60 6.12 -4.46 13.53
CA GLN A 60 6.09 -5.93 13.59
C GLN A 60 4.76 -6.49 14.08
N LYS A 61 4.18 -5.92 15.14
CA LYS A 61 2.90 -6.39 15.66
C LYS A 61 1.76 -6.19 14.66
N THR A 62 1.74 -5.02 14.02
CA THR A 62 0.73 -4.71 13.00
C THR A 62 0.90 -5.63 11.81
N TYR A 63 2.13 -5.84 11.37
CA TYR A 63 2.42 -6.77 10.28
C TYR A 63 1.86 -8.16 10.56
N GLN A 64 2.09 -8.70 11.76
CA GLN A 64 1.62 -10.03 12.12
C GLN A 64 0.09 -10.11 12.08
N LYS A 65 -0.60 -9.12 12.62
CA LYS A 65 -2.07 -9.08 12.62
C LYS A 65 -2.65 -8.99 11.21
N ILE A 66 -2.08 -8.12 10.39
CA ILE A 66 -2.54 -7.93 9.01
C ILE A 66 -2.27 -9.16 8.17
N SER A 67 -1.09 -9.77 8.32
CA SER A 67 -0.74 -10.98 7.58
C SER A 67 -1.72 -12.11 7.84
N LYS A 68 -2.14 -12.29 9.10
CA LYS A 68 -3.12 -13.31 9.45
C LYS A 68 -4.50 -13.00 8.87
N LYS A 69 -4.92 -11.74 8.97
CA LYS A 69 -6.25 -11.31 8.52
C LYS A 69 -6.42 -11.41 7.00
N PHE A 70 -5.37 -11.07 6.27
CA PHE A 70 -5.40 -11.03 4.81
C PHE A 70 -4.62 -12.17 4.15
N LYS A 71 -4.57 -13.31 4.80
CA LYS A 71 -3.82 -14.49 4.37
C LYS A 71 -4.17 -14.94 2.94
N LYS A 72 -5.45 -14.79 2.55
CA LYS A 72 -5.95 -15.20 1.23
C LYS A 72 -6.07 -14.03 0.25
N SER A 73 -5.64 -12.86 0.64
CA SER A 73 -5.71 -11.66 -0.22
C SER A 73 -4.71 -11.76 -1.38
N LYS A 74 -5.05 -11.13 -2.50
CA LYS A 74 -4.12 -11.00 -3.64
C LYS A 74 -2.99 -10.02 -3.34
N THR A 75 -3.22 -9.06 -2.44
CA THR A 75 -2.18 -8.15 -1.98
C THR A 75 -1.14 -8.92 -1.16
N LYS A 76 0.13 -8.82 -1.52
CA LYS A 76 1.19 -9.43 -0.74
C LYS A 76 1.57 -8.52 0.41
N ILE A 77 1.45 -9.02 1.64
CA ILE A 77 1.78 -8.29 2.85
C ILE A 77 3.21 -8.62 3.23
N LEU A 78 4.06 -7.60 3.29
CA LEU A 78 5.48 -7.78 3.59
C LEU A 78 5.89 -6.87 4.74
N SER A 79 6.98 -7.23 5.42
CA SER A 79 7.53 -6.45 6.53
C SER A 79 8.64 -5.49 6.08
N ASP A 80 9.17 -5.67 4.88
CA ASP A 80 10.29 -4.88 4.37
C ASP A 80 10.20 -4.78 2.85
N LEU A 81 10.50 -3.59 2.33
CA LEU A 81 10.53 -3.32 0.89
C LEU A 81 11.55 -4.20 0.17
N ASP A 82 12.66 -4.52 0.82
CA ASP A 82 13.72 -5.36 0.25
C ASP A 82 13.30 -6.79 -0.02
N LEU A 83 12.15 -7.22 0.51
CA LEU A 83 11.62 -8.56 0.27
C LEU A 83 10.98 -8.71 -1.11
N ILE A 84 10.79 -7.60 -1.83
CA ILE A 84 10.27 -7.63 -3.20
C ILE A 84 11.40 -8.00 -4.15
N LYS A 85 11.34 -9.22 -4.69
CA LYS A 85 12.42 -9.74 -5.55
C LYS A 85 12.30 -9.30 -7.01
N SER A 86 11.09 -9.14 -7.52
CA SER A 86 10.84 -8.77 -8.92
C SER A 86 10.13 -7.44 -8.99
N LYS A 87 10.83 -6.40 -8.56
CA LYS A 87 10.25 -5.07 -8.46
C LYS A 87 10.13 -4.41 -9.83
N LYS A 88 8.91 -4.15 -10.24
CA LYS A 88 8.66 -3.40 -11.47
C LYS A 88 8.99 -1.92 -11.25
N LYS A 89 9.37 -1.24 -12.31
CA LYS A 89 9.59 0.20 -12.25
C LYS A 89 8.24 0.89 -12.04
N CYS A 90 8.14 1.67 -10.96
CA CYS A 90 6.93 2.41 -10.63
C CYS A 90 6.87 3.70 -11.45
N ASP A 91 5.70 4.03 -12.00
CA ASP A 91 5.53 5.25 -12.78
C ASP A 91 5.49 6.49 -11.89
N ILE A 92 4.82 6.40 -10.75
CA ILE A 92 4.65 7.53 -9.83
C ILE A 92 4.87 7.03 -8.41
N THR A 93 5.71 7.74 -7.66
CA THR A 93 5.91 7.45 -6.24
C THR A 93 5.62 8.72 -5.44
N ILE A 94 4.69 8.62 -4.49
CA ILE A 94 4.36 9.71 -3.59
C ILE A 94 5.00 9.39 -2.24
N SER A 95 5.93 10.23 -1.79
CA SER A 95 6.55 10.09 -0.49
C SER A 95 5.84 11.00 0.51
N ALA A 96 5.08 10.37 1.41
CA ALA A 96 4.32 11.05 2.45
C ALA A 96 4.90 10.76 3.84
N LEU A 97 6.14 10.29 3.89
CA LEU A 97 6.84 10.03 5.13
C LEU A 97 7.35 11.33 5.74
N PRO A 98 7.28 11.46 7.08
CA PRO A 98 7.81 12.65 7.76
C PRO A 98 9.33 12.75 7.66
#